data_71b5e720a1308249f76d5d66d2786682
#
_entry.id   71b5e720a1308249f76d5d66d2786682
#
_cell.length_a   1.000
_cell.length_b   1.000
_cell.length_c   1.000
_cell.angle_alpha   90.00
_cell.angle_beta   90.00
_cell.angle_gamma   90.00
#
_symmetry.space_group_name_H-M   'P 1'
#
loop_
_entity.id
_entity.type
_entity.pdbx_description
1 polymer ?
#
loop_
_entity_poly.entity_id
_entity_poly.type
_entity_poly.pdbx_seq_one_letter_code
_entity_poly.pdbx_strand_id
1 'polypeptide(L)'
;MTKRVELPIAGAAPKTLGRREVLQGLMGAAGAGLALPAVAQDHPVRDHLAHADRVAAADTRASVPGAKPVFLDAHQMETLTSLAERIVPGSTRAKVAPFVDQLLAVDTPDNQRKFLSALGWIDAEAADRYQHPWKALTPVQQTELLTAVSTAESAEPPHFWVRGEAVIVPPPLPKRPPSTRDRFDELKGWIAGAYYSSEIGMRELGWTGQTFFASFPGCDHPDGHRTS
;
A
#
# COMPACT_ATOMS: atom_id res chain seq x y z
N MET A 1 -39.27 -24.70 19.00
CA MET A 1 -39.64 -23.29 18.74
C MET A 1 -38.49 -22.42 19.19
N THR A 2 -37.58 -22.08 18.27
CA THR A 2 -36.36 -21.32 18.57
C THR A 2 -36.66 -19.86 18.25
N LYS A 3 -36.68 -19.01 19.27
CA LYS A 3 -36.99 -17.59 19.18
C LYS A 3 -35.75 -16.88 18.59
N ARG A 4 -35.86 -16.39 17.35
CA ARG A 4 -34.86 -15.51 16.73
C ARG A 4 -34.88 -14.18 17.49
N VAL A 5 -33.75 -13.83 18.11
CA VAL A 5 -33.55 -12.49 18.69
C VAL A 5 -33.07 -11.59 17.57
N GLU A 6 -33.93 -10.72 17.09
CA GLU A 6 -33.54 -9.61 16.21
C GLU A 6 -32.91 -8.53 17.08
N LEU A 7 -31.61 -8.28 16.86
CA LEU A 7 -30.92 -7.14 17.45
C LEU A 7 -31.24 -5.87 16.65
N PRO A 8 -31.62 -4.76 17.29
CA PRO A 8 -31.86 -3.53 16.58
C PRO A 8 -30.57 -2.97 15.99
N ILE A 9 -30.50 -2.86 14.68
CA ILE A 9 -29.46 -2.12 13.97
C ILE A 9 -29.72 -0.64 14.23
N ALA A 10 -29.01 -0.05 15.16
CA ALA A 10 -29.02 1.39 15.34
C ALA A 10 -28.43 2.02 14.06
N GLY A 11 -29.30 2.68 13.29
CA GLY A 11 -28.96 3.42 12.10
C GLY A 11 -28.13 4.66 12.44
N ALA A 12 -26.82 4.49 12.64
CA ALA A 12 -25.88 5.59 12.58
C ALA A 12 -25.53 5.80 11.09
N ALA A 13 -25.68 7.03 10.61
CA ALA A 13 -25.22 7.41 9.29
C ALA A 13 -23.74 7.00 9.15
N PRO A 14 -23.30 6.48 7.99
CA PRO A 14 -21.93 6.05 7.80
C PRO A 14 -21.00 7.26 8.02
N LYS A 15 -20.27 7.28 9.14
CA LYS A 15 -19.17 8.20 9.34
C LYS A 15 -18.15 7.89 8.25
N THR A 16 -17.78 8.89 7.46
CA THR A 16 -16.62 8.80 6.57
C THR A 16 -15.39 8.63 7.46
N LEU A 17 -14.81 7.43 7.43
CA LEU A 17 -13.64 7.11 8.22
C LEU A 17 -12.39 7.59 7.50
N GLY A 18 -11.61 8.43 8.15
CA GLY A 18 -10.30 8.82 7.64
C GLY A 18 -9.28 7.66 7.73
N ARG A 19 -8.20 7.74 6.94
CA ARG A 19 -7.09 6.76 6.98
C ARG A 19 -6.58 6.49 8.38
N ARG A 20 -6.58 7.49 9.26
CA ARG A 20 -6.20 7.36 10.67
C ARG A 20 -7.03 6.33 11.42
N GLU A 21 -8.35 6.36 11.26
CA GLU A 21 -9.27 5.46 11.97
C GLU A 21 -9.14 4.03 11.45
N VAL A 22 -8.92 3.88 10.13
CA VAL A 22 -8.61 2.60 9.48
C VAL A 22 -7.33 2.00 10.03
N LEU A 23 -6.27 2.80 10.16
CA LEU A 23 -4.97 2.36 10.63
C LEU A 23 -4.94 2.05 12.13
N GLN A 24 -5.66 2.82 12.94
CA GLN A 24 -5.82 2.51 14.37
C GLN A 24 -6.50 1.16 14.57
N GLY A 25 -7.47 0.82 13.71
CA GLY A 25 -8.11 -0.48 13.72
C GLY A 25 -7.16 -1.62 13.34
N LEU A 26 -6.33 -1.43 12.33
CA LEU A 26 -5.33 -2.42 11.92
C LEU A 26 -4.23 -2.63 12.98
N MET A 27 -3.78 -1.58 13.65
CA MET A 27 -2.78 -1.67 14.71
C MET A 27 -3.32 -2.38 15.95
N GLY A 28 -4.60 -2.20 16.28
CA GLY A 28 -5.27 -2.91 17.38
C GLY A 28 -5.45 -4.42 17.09
N ALA A 29 -5.63 -4.80 15.83
CA ALA A 29 -5.76 -6.20 15.41
C ALA A 29 -4.42 -6.95 15.33
N ALA A 30 -3.30 -6.24 15.14
CA ALA A 30 -1.96 -6.84 15.07
C ALA A 30 -1.47 -7.43 16.41
N GLY A 31 -2.14 -7.11 17.52
CA GLY A 31 -1.89 -7.74 18.82
C GLY A 31 -2.36 -9.21 18.92
N ALA A 32 -3.13 -9.70 17.95
CA ALA A 32 -3.67 -11.07 17.91
C ALA A 32 -2.97 -11.92 16.82
N GLY A 33 -1.65 -12.08 16.89
CA GLY A 33 -0.91 -13.22 16.33
C GLY A 33 -1.11 -13.61 14.86
N LEU A 34 -1.62 -12.72 14.00
CA LEU A 34 -1.63 -12.95 12.55
C LEU A 34 -0.24 -12.63 12.00
N ALA A 35 0.55 -13.65 11.73
CA ALA A 35 1.76 -13.56 10.95
C ALA A 35 1.38 -13.09 9.51
N LEU A 36 1.35 -11.77 9.33
CA LEU A 36 1.33 -11.21 7.98
C LEU A 36 2.59 -11.70 7.26
N PRO A 37 2.51 -12.12 6.00
CA PRO A 37 3.68 -12.56 5.26
C PRO A 37 4.72 -11.42 5.29
N ALA A 38 5.96 -11.76 5.55
CA ALA A 38 7.08 -10.83 5.76
C ALA A 38 7.28 -9.83 4.61
N VAL A 39 6.78 -10.12 3.43
CA VAL A 39 6.79 -9.22 2.27
C VAL A 39 6.05 -7.90 2.53
N ALA A 40 5.10 -7.88 3.50
CA ALA A 40 4.42 -6.64 3.90
C ALA A 40 5.21 -5.83 4.94
N GLN A 41 6.35 -6.36 5.41
CA GLN A 41 7.06 -5.77 6.57
C GLN A 41 8.04 -4.66 6.21
N ASP A 42 8.56 -4.60 5.00
CA ASP A 42 9.61 -3.65 4.59
C ASP A 42 9.11 -2.50 3.70
N HIS A 43 7.79 -2.28 3.66
CA HIS A 43 7.23 -1.26 2.78
C HIS A 43 7.34 0.13 3.40
N PRO A 44 7.87 1.17 2.67
CA PRO A 44 8.06 2.52 3.21
C PRO A 44 6.79 3.15 3.80
N VAL A 45 5.61 2.92 3.19
CA VAL A 45 4.33 3.40 3.72
C VAL A 45 4.08 2.87 5.13
N ARG A 46 4.48 1.65 5.45
CA ARG A 46 4.30 1.08 6.79
C ARG A 46 5.03 1.87 7.88
N ASP A 47 6.24 2.34 7.60
CA ASP A 47 7.00 3.13 8.57
C ASP A 47 6.25 4.42 8.90
N HIS A 48 5.60 5.03 7.90
CA HIS A 48 4.71 6.18 8.13
C HIS A 48 3.47 5.79 8.92
N LEU A 49 2.90 4.59 8.70
CA LEU A 49 1.70 4.11 9.39
C LEU A 49 1.92 3.97 10.91
N ALA A 50 3.15 3.77 11.36
CA ALA A 50 3.50 3.80 12.79
C ALA A 50 3.33 5.20 13.42
N HIS A 51 3.22 6.25 12.60
CA HIS A 51 3.06 7.65 13.02
C HIS A 51 1.68 8.19 12.64
N ALA A 52 0.65 7.83 13.42
CA ALA A 52 -0.75 8.14 13.11
C ALA A 52 -1.04 9.64 12.93
N ASP A 53 -0.32 10.52 13.60
CA ASP A 53 -0.40 11.96 13.46
C ASP A 53 0.08 12.45 12.08
N ARG A 54 1.18 11.90 11.58
CA ARG A 54 1.71 12.19 10.24
C ARG A 54 0.76 11.73 9.15
N VAL A 55 0.23 10.52 9.29
CA VAL A 55 -0.76 9.97 8.36
C VAL A 55 -2.02 10.82 8.31
N ALA A 56 -2.55 11.23 9.47
CA ALA A 56 -3.74 12.08 9.54
C ALA A 56 -3.50 13.45 8.90
N ALA A 57 -2.34 14.06 9.13
CA ALA A 57 -1.97 15.31 8.50
C ALA A 57 -1.83 15.18 6.98
N ALA A 58 -1.20 14.12 6.50
CA ALA A 58 -1.05 13.83 5.07
C ALA A 58 -2.42 13.60 4.40
N ASP A 59 -3.30 12.81 5.02
CA ASP A 59 -4.64 12.55 4.50
C ASP A 59 -5.51 13.82 4.43
N THR A 60 -5.45 14.65 5.46
CA THR A 60 -6.15 15.93 5.48
C THR A 60 -5.68 16.84 4.34
N ARG A 61 -4.38 16.99 4.14
CA ARG A 61 -3.80 17.82 3.07
C ARG A 61 -4.07 17.26 1.68
N ALA A 62 -3.93 15.95 1.50
CA ALA A 62 -4.24 15.26 0.25
C ALA A 62 -5.72 15.42 -0.16
N SER A 63 -6.59 15.68 0.81
CA SER A 63 -8.03 15.84 0.61
C SER A 63 -8.44 17.25 0.18
N VAL A 64 -7.54 18.24 0.22
CA VAL A 64 -7.83 19.61 -0.21
C VAL A 64 -7.94 19.68 -1.74
N PRO A 65 -9.08 20.10 -2.29
CA PRO A 65 -9.23 20.23 -3.73
C PRO A 65 -8.27 21.28 -4.31
N GLY A 66 -7.55 20.92 -5.38
CA GLY A 66 -6.63 21.85 -6.05
C GLY A 66 -5.34 22.15 -5.26
N ALA A 67 -5.06 21.43 -4.18
CA ALA A 67 -3.78 21.57 -3.48
C ALA A 67 -2.60 21.28 -4.42
N LYS A 68 -1.60 22.16 -4.37
CA LYS A 68 -0.37 21.93 -5.11
C LYS A 68 0.45 20.82 -4.46
N PRO A 69 1.18 20.01 -5.24
CA PRO A 69 2.15 19.08 -4.69
C PRO A 69 3.17 19.80 -3.79
N VAL A 70 3.63 19.12 -2.74
CA VAL A 70 4.59 19.66 -1.77
C VAL A 70 6.01 19.17 -2.07
N PHE A 71 6.14 17.94 -2.53
CA PHE A 71 7.42 17.28 -2.79
C PHE A 71 7.63 17.03 -4.29
N LEU A 72 6.62 16.49 -4.97
CA LEU A 72 6.69 16.17 -6.40
C LEU A 72 6.46 17.42 -7.24
N ASP A 73 7.13 17.49 -8.39
CA ASP A 73 6.77 18.47 -9.41
C ASP A 73 5.48 18.08 -10.16
N ALA A 74 5.00 18.97 -11.04
CA ALA A 74 3.74 18.74 -11.77
C ALA A 74 3.82 17.51 -12.69
N HIS A 75 4.95 17.28 -13.37
CA HIS A 75 5.13 16.13 -14.25
C HIS A 75 5.15 14.83 -13.44
N GLN A 76 5.91 14.79 -12.35
CA GLN A 76 6.01 13.65 -11.46
C GLN A 76 4.65 13.30 -10.83
N MET A 77 3.87 14.31 -10.43
CA MET A 77 2.52 14.11 -9.90
C MET A 77 1.57 13.52 -10.95
N GLU A 78 1.61 14.00 -12.19
CA GLU A 78 0.80 13.47 -13.28
C GLU A 78 1.21 12.03 -13.63
N THR A 79 2.53 11.75 -13.70
CA THR A 79 3.07 10.40 -13.92
C THR A 79 2.62 9.47 -12.82
N LEU A 80 2.77 9.85 -11.55
CA LEU A 80 2.33 9.04 -10.41
C LEU A 80 0.82 8.80 -10.42
N THR A 81 0.02 9.82 -10.72
CA THR A 81 -1.44 9.69 -10.78
C THR A 81 -1.87 8.70 -11.84
N SER A 82 -1.32 8.81 -13.05
CA SER A 82 -1.62 7.89 -14.15
C SER A 82 -1.14 6.47 -13.85
N LEU A 83 0.06 6.34 -13.29
CA LEU A 83 0.64 5.04 -12.91
C LEU A 83 -0.19 4.36 -11.82
N ALA A 84 -0.55 5.10 -10.77
CA ALA A 84 -1.35 4.59 -9.66
C ALA A 84 -2.71 4.07 -10.13
N GLU A 85 -3.40 4.82 -10.98
CA GLU A 85 -4.69 4.39 -11.53
C GLU A 85 -4.57 3.14 -12.42
N ARG A 86 -3.42 2.97 -13.11
CA ARG A 86 -3.16 1.80 -13.96
C ARG A 86 -2.82 0.56 -13.14
N ILE A 87 -2.05 0.70 -12.04
CA ILE A 87 -1.66 -0.42 -11.15
C ILE A 87 -2.84 -0.85 -10.27
N VAL A 88 -3.52 0.14 -9.67
CA VAL A 88 -4.68 -0.09 -8.79
C VAL A 88 -5.81 0.84 -9.23
N PRO A 89 -6.77 0.34 -10.02
CA PRO A 89 -7.94 1.13 -10.44
C PRO A 89 -8.70 1.70 -9.23
N GLY A 90 -9.08 2.96 -9.30
CA GLY A 90 -9.68 3.70 -8.18
C GLY A 90 -8.70 4.50 -7.33
N SER A 91 -7.40 4.44 -7.63
CA SER A 91 -6.35 5.20 -6.92
C SER A 91 -6.57 6.71 -6.96
N THR A 92 -7.09 7.24 -8.06
CA THR A 92 -7.46 8.67 -8.19
C THR A 92 -8.55 9.03 -7.19
N ARG A 93 -9.59 8.20 -7.07
CA ARG A 93 -10.68 8.40 -6.12
C ARG A 93 -10.20 8.28 -4.68
N ALA A 94 -9.30 7.35 -4.41
CA ALA A 94 -8.66 7.16 -3.11
C ALA A 94 -7.56 8.20 -2.81
N LYS A 95 -7.29 9.15 -3.74
CA LYS A 95 -6.28 10.20 -3.60
C LYS A 95 -4.88 9.68 -3.29
N VAL A 96 -4.50 8.58 -3.93
CA VAL A 96 -3.22 7.90 -3.69
C VAL A 96 -2.04 8.81 -3.98
N ALA A 97 -1.99 9.44 -5.17
CA ALA A 97 -0.85 10.27 -5.54
C ALA A 97 -0.66 11.51 -4.64
N PRO A 98 -1.70 12.31 -4.31
CA PRO A 98 -1.56 13.38 -3.33
C PRO A 98 -1.14 12.91 -1.94
N PHE A 99 -1.61 11.74 -1.50
CA PHE A 99 -1.23 11.19 -0.20
C PHE A 99 0.24 10.76 -0.17
N VAL A 100 0.72 10.08 -1.21
CA VAL A 100 2.13 9.70 -1.35
C VAL A 100 3.04 10.93 -1.37
N ASP A 101 2.65 11.99 -2.09
CA ASP A 101 3.38 13.27 -2.10
C ASP A 101 3.57 13.86 -0.70
N GLN A 102 2.52 13.85 0.12
CA GLN A 102 2.58 14.34 1.50
C GLN A 102 3.45 13.46 2.40
N LEU A 103 3.44 12.14 2.21
CA LEU A 103 4.31 11.24 2.97
C LEU A 103 5.77 11.43 2.57
N LEU A 104 6.06 11.53 1.28
CA LEU A 104 7.41 11.76 0.78
C LEU A 104 7.99 13.08 1.28
N ALA A 105 7.17 14.13 1.45
CA ALA A 105 7.63 15.41 1.96
C ALA A 105 8.23 15.34 3.36
N VAL A 106 7.88 14.31 4.16
CA VAL A 106 8.36 14.11 5.54
C VAL A 106 9.19 12.85 5.70
N ASP A 107 9.51 12.19 4.59
CA ASP A 107 10.30 10.95 4.58
C ASP A 107 11.81 11.23 4.60
N THR A 108 12.58 10.17 4.77
CA THR A 108 14.04 10.24 4.72
C THR A 108 14.55 10.59 3.32
N PRO A 109 15.68 11.31 3.21
CA PRO A 109 16.28 11.62 1.91
C PRO A 109 16.59 10.36 1.07
N ASP A 110 16.84 9.23 1.71
CA ASP A 110 17.13 7.97 1.03
C ASP A 110 15.87 7.41 0.35
N ASN A 111 14.75 7.38 1.05
CA ASN A 111 13.46 6.94 0.50
C ASN A 111 12.99 7.89 -0.60
N GLN A 112 13.12 9.21 -0.37
CA GLN A 112 12.84 10.22 -1.39
C GLN A 112 13.61 9.98 -2.69
N ARG A 113 14.93 9.73 -2.59
CA ARG A 113 15.77 9.44 -3.76
C ARG A 113 15.41 8.14 -4.46
N LYS A 114 15.11 7.07 -3.69
CA LYS A 114 14.67 5.79 -4.25
C LYS A 114 13.37 5.96 -5.04
N PHE A 115 12.39 6.62 -4.44
CA PHE A 115 11.10 6.87 -5.07
C PHE A 115 11.25 7.68 -6.36
N LEU A 116 11.95 8.83 -6.31
CA LEU A 116 12.17 9.67 -7.49
C LEU A 116 12.95 8.95 -8.59
N SER A 117 13.95 8.14 -8.21
CA SER A 117 14.70 7.31 -9.16
C SER A 117 13.79 6.27 -9.84
N ALA A 118 12.89 5.65 -9.10
CA ALA A 118 11.96 4.68 -9.65
C ALA A 118 10.91 5.35 -10.54
N LEU A 119 10.40 6.52 -10.13
CA LEU A 119 9.42 7.27 -10.91
C LEU A 119 10.01 7.84 -12.21
N GLY A 120 11.24 8.38 -12.16
CA GLY A 120 11.93 8.83 -13.36
C GLY A 120 12.32 7.69 -14.30
N TRP A 121 12.61 6.50 -13.72
CA TRP A 121 12.91 5.32 -14.52
C TRP A 121 11.71 4.85 -15.35
N ILE A 122 10.46 4.89 -14.84
CA ILE A 122 9.29 4.47 -15.64
C ILE A 122 9.07 5.38 -16.85
N ASP A 123 9.36 6.68 -16.72
CA ASP A 123 9.33 7.62 -17.85
C ASP A 123 10.43 7.32 -18.86
N ALA A 124 11.65 7.01 -18.41
CA ALA A 124 12.75 6.63 -19.29
C ALA A 124 12.44 5.32 -20.04
N GLU A 125 11.92 4.31 -19.36
CA GLU A 125 11.54 3.03 -19.96
C GLU A 125 10.42 3.20 -21.00
N ALA A 126 9.47 4.11 -20.73
CA ALA A 126 8.42 4.48 -21.67
C ALA A 126 8.99 5.19 -22.90
N ALA A 127 9.91 6.13 -22.71
CA ALA A 127 10.57 6.85 -23.78
C ALA A 127 11.43 5.94 -24.66
N ASP A 128 12.15 5.00 -24.06
CA ASP A 128 12.98 4.03 -24.78
C ASP A 128 12.15 3.12 -25.69
N ARG A 129 11.00 2.64 -25.22
CA ARG A 129 10.14 1.71 -25.96
C ARG A 129 9.20 2.37 -26.94
N TYR A 130 8.63 3.52 -26.55
CA TYR A 130 7.53 4.14 -27.29
C TYR A 130 7.81 5.58 -27.73
N GLN A 131 8.99 6.12 -27.43
CA GLN A 131 9.40 7.51 -27.76
C GLN A 131 8.50 8.59 -27.11
N HIS A 132 7.80 8.23 -26.05
CA HIS A 132 6.92 9.10 -25.29
C HIS A 132 7.05 8.86 -23.78
N PRO A 133 6.88 9.88 -22.92
CA PRO A 133 6.85 9.68 -21.47
C PRO A 133 5.62 8.86 -21.07
N TRP A 134 5.67 8.20 -19.92
CA TRP A 134 4.63 7.32 -19.41
C TRP A 134 3.20 7.89 -19.56
N LYS A 135 2.99 9.14 -19.15
CA LYS A 135 1.67 9.77 -19.17
C LYS A 135 1.08 9.98 -20.57
N ALA A 136 1.91 9.97 -21.60
CA ALA A 136 1.50 10.13 -23.00
C ALA A 136 1.24 8.77 -23.68
N LEU A 137 1.53 7.66 -23.03
CA LEU A 137 1.27 6.32 -23.56
C LEU A 137 -0.23 6.02 -23.60
N THR A 138 -0.64 5.26 -24.61
CA THR A 138 -1.99 4.69 -24.65
C THR A 138 -2.20 3.67 -23.53
N PRO A 139 -3.44 3.39 -23.11
CA PRO A 139 -3.74 2.37 -22.12
C PRO A 139 -3.16 1.00 -22.42
N VAL A 140 -3.08 0.62 -23.69
CA VAL A 140 -2.49 -0.65 -24.16
C VAL A 140 -0.99 -0.65 -23.91
N GLN A 141 -0.27 0.39 -24.35
CA GLN A 141 1.17 0.54 -24.16
C GLN A 141 1.55 0.58 -22.67
N GLN A 142 0.76 1.27 -21.84
CA GLN A 142 0.94 1.27 -20.39
C GLN A 142 0.84 -0.14 -19.80
N THR A 143 -0.16 -0.92 -20.22
CA THR A 143 -0.35 -2.30 -19.75
C THR A 143 0.78 -3.22 -20.22
N GLU A 144 1.20 -3.09 -21.46
CA GLU A 144 2.33 -3.86 -22.02
C GLU A 144 3.62 -3.57 -21.25
N LEU A 145 3.91 -2.28 -20.99
CA LEU A 145 5.09 -1.88 -20.22
C LEU A 145 5.05 -2.47 -18.81
N LEU A 146 3.94 -2.30 -18.09
CA LEU A 146 3.79 -2.82 -16.73
C LEU A 146 3.89 -4.35 -16.69
N THR A 147 3.34 -5.05 -17.67
CA THR A 147 3.48 -6.51 -17.78
C THR A 147 4.94 -6.90 -17.91
N ALA A 148 5.67 -6.25 -18.82
CA ALA A 148 7.07 -6.56 -19.05
C ALA A 148 7.94 -6.32 -17.80
N VAL A 149 7.76 -5.18 -17.11
CA VAL A 149 8.55 -4.86 -15.91
C VAL A 149 8.17 -5.69 -14.69
N SER A 150 6.89 -6.08 -14.58
CA SER A 150 6.41 -6.92 -13.48
C SER A 150 6.86 -8.37 -13.57
N THR A 151 7.22 -8.84 -14.75
CA THR A 151 7.73 -10.20 -14.99
C THR A 151 9.25 -10.28 -15.08
N ALA A 152 9.94 -9.13 -15.03
CA ALA A 152 11.40 -9.09 -15.02
C ALA A 152 11.97 -9.73 -13.74
N GLU A 153 13.23 -10.16 -13.82
CA GLU A 153 13.92 -10.72 -12.65
C GLU A 153 14.27 -9.63 -11.61
N SER A 154 14.07 -9.96 -10.34
CA SER A 154 14.52 -9.12 -9.23
C SER A 154 16.03 -9.29 -9.01
N ALA A 155 16.70 -8.19 -8.67
CA ALA A 155 18.10 -8.25 -8.21
C ALA A 155 18.20 -8.73 -6.75
N GLU A 156 17.12 -8.64 -5.98
CA GLU A 156 17.08 -9.13 -4.61
C GLU A 156 16.92 -10.66 -4.59
N PRO A 157 17.73 -11.38 -3.82
CA PRO A 157 17.52 -12.81 -3.64
C PRO A 157 16.17 -13.04 -2.92
N PRO A 158 15.46 -14.14 -3.23
CA PRO A 158 14.25 -14.48 -2.52
C PRO A 158 14.54 -14.60 -1.02
N HIS A 159 13.74 -13.96 -0.19
CA HIS A 159 13.84 -14.10 1.27
C HIS A 159 13.39 -15.52 1.66
N PHE A 160 14.34 -16.37 2.05
CA PHE A 160 14.02 -17.71 2.54
C PHE A 160 13.66 -17.63 4.01
N TRP A 161 12.45 -18.04 4.35
CA TRP A 161 12.02 -18.29 5.71
C TRP A 161 12.19 -19.79 6.00
N VAL A 162 13.14 -20.15 6.86
CA VAL A 162 13.24 -21.51 7.40
C VAL A 162 12.45 -21.56 8.69
N ARG A 163 11.40 -22.34 8.71
CA ARG A 163 10.57 -22.57 9.89
C ARG A 163 11.28 -23.57 10.78
N GLY A 164 11.84 -23.12 11.91
CA GLY A 164 12.20 -24.00 13.02
C GLY A 164 13.68 -24.25 13.31
N GLU A 165 14.62 -23.63 12.62
CA GLU A 165 16.05 -23.67 12.97
C GLU A 165 16.69 -22.28 12.91
N ALA A 166 17.82 -22.12 13.61
CA ALA A 166 18.49 -20.84 13.75
C ALA A 166 18.60 -20.08 12.41
N VAL A 167 18.06 -18.86 12.39
CA VAL A 167 18.12 -17.98 11.22
C VAL A 167 19.58 -17.66 10.93
N ILE A 168 20.17 -18.32 9.95
CA ILE A 168 21.44 -17.88 9.39
C ILE A 168 21.12 -16.64 8.56
N VAL A 169 21.34 -15.46 9.13
CA VAL A 169 21.29 -14.21 8.38
C VAL A 169 22.49 -14.23 7.44
N PRO A 170 22.27 -14.34 6.12
CA PRO A 170 23.39 -14.28 5.19
C PRO A 170 24.11 -12.93 5.34
N PRO A 171 25.42 -12.87 5.14
CA PRO A 171 26.14 -11.60 5.17
C PRO A 171 25.49 -10.63 4.17
N PRO A 172 25.43 -9.32 4.49
CA PRO A 172 24.83 -8.35 3.59
C PRO A 172 25.52 -8.45 2.22
N LEU A 173 24.73 -8.77 1.21
CA LEU A 173 25.22 -8.82 -0.16
C LEU A 173 25.68 -7.42 -0.59
N PRO A 174 26.71 -7.32 -1.44
CA PRO A 174 27.13 -6.03 -1.97
C PRO A 174 25.95 -5.34 -2.63
N LYS A 175 25.72 -4.07 -2.30
CA LYS A 175 24.60 -3.27 -2.85
C LYS A 175 24.71 -3.27 -4.37
N ARG A 176 23.83 -3.97 -5.04
CA ARG A 176 23.68 -3.93 -6.49
C ARG A 176 22.76 -2.77 -6.87
N PRO A 177 22.92 -2.19 -8.06
CA PRO A 177 21.93 -1.25 -8.57
C PRO A 177 20.57 -1.97 -8.67
N PRO A 178 19.45 -1.27 -8.35
CA PRO A 178 18.13 -1.86 -8.42
C PRO A 178 17.81 -2.29 -9.85
N SER A 179 17.26 -3.49 -10.00
CA SER A 179 16.77 -4.00 -11.27
C SER A 179 15.50 -3.27 -11.73
N THR A 180 15.07 -3.53 -12.94
CA THR A 180 13.77 -3.12 -13.48
C THR A 180 12.63 -3.55 -12.56
N ARG A 181 12.67 -4.78 -12.08
CA ARG A 181 11.67 -5.33 -11.17
C ARG A 181 11.67 -4.64 -9.81
N ASP A 182 12.85 -4.39 -9.23
CA ASP A 182 12.95 -3.75 -7.92
C ASP A 182 12.38 -2.32 -7.94
N ARG A 183 12.62 -1.58 -9.02
CA ARG A 183 12.04 -0.24 -9.22
C ARG A 183 10.53 -0.27 -9.39
N PHE A 184 10.02 -1.26 -10.11
CA PHE A 184 8.58 -1.46 -10.23
C PHE A 184 7.95 -1.82 -8.89
N ASP A 185 8.55 -2.74 -8.12
CA ASP A 185 8.05 -3.16 -6.82
C ASP A 185 8.10 -2.02 -5.80
N GLU A 186 9.10 -1.13 -5.86
CA GLU A 186 9.14 0.11 -5.06
C GLU A 186 7.91 0.98 -5.34
N LEU A 187 7.63 1.31 -6.61
CA LEU A 187 6.46 2.13 -6.99
C LEU A 187 5.14 1.45 -6.64
N LYS A 188 5.00 0.17 -6.98
CA LYS A 188 3.82 -0.63 -6.68
C LYS A 188 3.55 -0.67 -5.19
N GLY A 189 4.60 -0.82 -4.42
CA GLY A 189 4.49 -0.86 -2.98
C GLY A 189 3.95 0.46 -2.40
N TRP A 190 4.48 1.63 -2.79
CA TRP A 190 3.95 2.92 -2.38
C TRP A 190 2.48 3.09 -2.77
N ILE A 191 2.14 2.73 -4.02
CA ILE A 191 0.78 2.88 -4.55
C ILE A 191 -0.20 1.95 -3.82
N ALA A 192 0.11 0.66 -3.71
CA ALA A 192 -0.74 -0.31 -3.04
C ALA A 192 -0.87 -0.01 -1.53
N GLY A 193 0.24 0.31 -0.87
CA GLY A 193 0.23 0.71 0.54
C GLY A 193 -0.65 1.93 0.80
N ALA A 194 -0.55 2.96 -0.05
CA ALA A 194 -1.39 4.15 0.05
C ALA A 194 -2.86 3.87 -0.29
N TYR A 195 -3.14 2.99 -1.26
CA TYR A 195 -4.50 2.63 -1.62
C TYR A 195 -5.20 1.84 -0.53
N TYR A 196 -4.60 0.75 -0.09
CA TYR A 196 -5.20 -0.13 0.93
C TYR A 196 -5.17 0.45 2.35
N SER A 197 -4.45 1.55 2.60
CA SER A 197 -4.61 2.35 3.80
C SER A 197 -5.81 3.31 3.75
N SER A 198 -6.46 3.48 2.60
CA SER A 198 -7.65 4.31 2.46
C SER A 198 -8.94 3.54 2.80
N GLU A 199 -10.00 4.27 3.17
CA GLU A 199 -11.31 3.66 3.38
C GLU A 199 -11.80 2.89 2.14
N ILE A 200 -11.55 3.43 0.93
CA ILE A 200 -11.94 2.79 -0.33
C ILE A 200 -11.26 1.43 -0.48
N GLY A 201 -9.94 1.37 -0.33
CA GLY A 201 -9.19 0.13 -0.47
C GLY A 201 -9.53 -0.89 0.62
N MET A 202 -9.73 -0.44 1.87
CA MET A 202 -10.12 -1.31 2.96
C MET A 202 -11.51 -1.92 2.76
N ARG A 203 -12.46 -1.15 2.22
CA ARG A 203 -13.80 -1.66 1.90
C ARG A 203 -13.76 -2.75 0.81
N GLU A 204 -12.87 -2.64 -0.16
CA GLU A 204 -12.66 -3.68 -1.17
C GLU A 204 -12.12 -4.99 -0.56
N LEU A 205 -11.38 -4.90 0.54
CA LEU A 205 -10.92 -6.06 1.33
C LEU A 205 -12.01 -6.59 2.28
N GLY A 206 -13.24 -6.10 2.18
CA GLY A 206 -14.35 -6.54 3.01
C GLY A 206 -14.43 -5.89 4.39
N TRP A 207 -13.65 -4.83 4.64
CA TRP A 207 -13.74 -4.13 5.91
C TRP A 207 -15.05 -3.37 6.05
N THR A 208 -15.75 -3.59 7.18
CA THR A 208 -17.09 -3.06 7.43
C THR A 208 -17.12 -1.70 8.14
N GLY A 209 -15.94 -1.14 8.46
CA GLY A 209 -15.82 0.08 9.27
C GLY A 209 -15.77 -0.19 10.78
N GLN A 210 -15.84 -1.45 11.20
CA GLN A 210 -15.72 -1.82 12.61
C GLN A 210 -14.28 -2.20 12.93
N THR A 211 -13.74 -1.60 13.98
CA THR A 211 -12.39 -1.87 14.48
C THR A 211 -12.32 -3.02 15.48
N PHE A 212 -13.47 -3.37 16.07
CA PHE A 212 -13.58 -4.47 17.02
C PHE A 212 -14.84 -5.28 16.74
N PHE A 213 -14.75 -6.58 16.85
CA PHE A 213 -15.91 -7.44 16.95
C PHE A 213 -16.49 -7.26 18.37
N ALA A 214 -17.79 -7.01 18.49
CA ALA A 214 -18.47 -6.94 19.77
C ALA A 214 -18.41 -8.29 20.53
N SER A 215 -18.26 -9.38 19.78
CA SER A 215 -17.92 -10.71 20.28
C SER A 215 -17.04 -11.41 19.23
N PHE A 216 -16.05 -12.17 19.67
CA PHE A 216 -15.30 -13.04 18.77
C PHE A 216 -16.24 -14.13 18.27
N PRO A 217 -16.44 -14.29 16.94
CA PRO A 217 -17.42 -15.25 16.42
C PRO A 217 -17.08 -16.71 16.73
N GLY A 218 -15.91 -16.97 17.34
CA GLY A 218 -15.40 -18.31 17.59
C GLY A 218 -14.69 -18.87 16.34
N CYS A 219 -13.98 -19.96 16.54
CA CYS A 219 -13.48 -20.76 15.43
C CYS A 219 -14.50 -21.89 15.20
N ASP A 220 -15.08 -22.00 14.01
CA ASP A 220 -15.90 -23.15 13.59
C ASP A 220 -15.04 -24.37 13.30
N HIS A 221 -14.23 -24.78 14.31
CA HIS A 221 -13.53 -26.05 14.25
C HIS A 221 -14.39 -27.12 14.89
N PRO A 222 -14.72 -28.21 14.17
CA PRO A 222 -15.57 -29.28 14.70
C PRO A 222 -15.00 -29.94 15.97
N ASP A 223 -13.69 -29.80 16.22
CA ASP A 223 -13.01 -30.46 17.35
C ASP A 223 -12.69 -29.52 18.54
N GLY A 224 -13.07 -28.23 18.48
CA GLY A 224 -12.75 -27.23 19.50
C GLY A 224 -11.25 -27.09 19.79
N HIS A 225 -10.83 -26.01 20.43
CA HIS A 225 -9.48 -25.89 20.97
C HIS A 225 -9.38 -26.71 22.26
N ARG A 226 -8.75 -27.87 22.21
CA ARG A 226 -8.32 -28.58 23.44
C ARG A 226 -7.18 -27.79 24.06
N THR A 227 -7.44 -27.11 25.15
CA THR A 227 -6.39 -26.63 26.05
C THR A 227 -5.75 -27.84 26.71
N SER A 228 -4.52 -28.16 26.30
CA SER A 228 -3.62 -29.06 27.02
C SER A 228 -2.91 -28.31 28.12
#